data_13f0b794db31b6b604a38eef5de61aea
#
_entry.id   13f0b794db31b6b604a38eef5de61aea
#
_cell.length_a   1.000
_cell.length_b   1.000
_cell.length_c   1.000
_cell.angle_alpha   90.00
_cell.angle_beta   90.00
_cell.angle_gamma   90.00
#
_symmetry.space_group_name_H-M   'P 1'
#
loop_
_entity.id
_entity.type
_entity.pdbx_description
1 polymer ?
#
loop_
_entity_poly.entity_id
_entity_poly.type
_entity_poly.pdbx_seq_one_letter_code
_entity_poly.pdbx_strand_id
1 'polypeptide(L)'
;ICACLVGSEMCIRDSRVDLLIEQARKFLPEAVVIANEEKYLQLKEALSDLPIKVYAGADALCQIVESQPIDIVLASMVGYAGLRPTMNAIKAGKTIALANKETLVVAGELINALANQYRTPILPVDSEHSAIFQCLEMNTPVEKVILTASGGPFRTYTMEQLQQVTKAQALKHPNWEMGAKITIDSASMMNKGFEVIEAKWLFGVRPEQIEVVVHPQSVIHSMVQFEDGAVKAQLGMPDMRLPIQYAFSYPERVKTSFCLLYTSPSP
;
A
#
# COMPACT_ATOMS: atom_id res chain seq x y z
N ILE A 1 7.84 2.37 2.51
CA ILE A 1 7.60 1.39 3.58
C ILE A 1 8.35 0.14 3.20
N CYS A 2 9.38 -0.20 3.94
CA CYS A 2 10.04 -1.49 3.83
C CYS A 2 9.23 -2.49 4.63
N ALA A 3 8.75 -3.53 3.98
CA ALA A 3 8.08 -4.61 4.66
C ALA A 3 9.12 -5.47 5.37
N CYS A 4 9.30 -5.21 6.66
CA CYS A 4 10.01 -6.09 7.56
C CYS A 4 8.99 -6.67 8.52
N LEU A 5 8.72 -7.95 8.41
CA LEU A 5 7.87 -8.66 9.35
C LEU A 5 8.71 -9.61 10.19
N VAL A 6 8.43 -9.59 11.48
CA VAL A 6 9.09 -10.46 12.45
C VAL A 6 8.78 -11.93 12.13
N GLY A 7 9.82 -12.73 11.95
CA GLY A 7 9.70 -14.18 11.71
C GLY A 7 9.49 -14.59 10.26
N SER A 8 9.77 -13.71 9.28
CA SER A 8 9.59 -13.98 7.86
C SER A 8 10.79 -13.59 7.02
N GLU A 9 10.84 -14.10 5.81
CA GLU A 9 11.77 -13.66 4.79
C GLU A 9 11.53 -12.19 4.43
N MET A 10 12.59 -11.45 4.19
CA MET A 10 12.51 -10.01 3.94
C MET A 10 12.98 -9.71 2.52
N CYS A 11 12.13 -9.01 1.79
CA CYS A 11 12.48 -8.54 0.46
C CYS A 11 12.52 -7.01 0.48
N ILE A 12 13.68 -6.41 0.18
CA ILE A 12 13.82 -4.96 0.11
C ILE A 12 14.60 -4.56 -1.13
N ARG A 13 14.15 -3.53 -1.71
CA ARG A 13 14.45 -2.91 -2.92
C ARG A 13 15.80 -2.17 -3.03
N ASP A 14 16.18 -2.08 -4.25
CA ASP A 14 17.06 -1.35 -5.12
C ASP A 14 18.42 -0.83 -4.61
N SER A 15 18.49 0.24 -3.85
CA SER A 15 19.76 0.96 -3.69
C SER A 15 20.11 1.34 -2.26
N ARG A 16 19.18 1.18 -1.31
CA ARG A 16 19.39 1.57 0.08
C ARG A 16 19.92 0.41 0.93
N VAL A 17 21.11 -0.05 0.61
CA VAL A 17 21.74 -1.18 1.30
C VAL A 17 21.92 -0.93 2.79
N ASP A 18 22.28 0.30 3.20
CA ASP A 18 22.50 0.64 4.61
C ASP A 18 21.24 0.46 5.45
N LEU A 19 20.08 0.94 4.92
CA LEU A 19 18.80 0.75 5.59
C LEU A 19 18.40 -0.74 5.65
N LEU A 20 18.70 -1.52 4.60
CA LEU A 20 18.43 -2.94 4.59
C LEU A 20 19.27 -3.67 5.64
N ILE A 21 20.54 -3.30 5.81
CA ILE A 21 21.43 -3.84 6.85
C ILE A 21 20.88 -3.52 8.24
N GLU A 22 20.50 -2.27 8.49
CA GLU A 22 19.92 -1.85 9.77
C GLU A 22 18.66 -2.67 10.12
N GLN A 23 17.76 -2.82 9.15
CA GLN A 23 16.52 -3.57 9.32
C GLN A 23 16.78 -5.07 9.51
N ALA A 24 17.66 -5.65 8.71
CA ALA A 24 18.03 -7.04 8.83
C ALA A 24 18.61 -7.37 10.22
N ARG A 25 19.49 -6.51 10.75
CA ARG A 25 20.05 -6.65 12.10
C ARG A 25 19.00 -6.46 13.20
N LYS A 26 18.01 -5.59 12.97
CA LYS A 26 16.94 -5.32 13.94
C LYS A 26 15.91 -6.44 14.00
N PHE A 27 15.50 -6.97 12.85
CA PHE A 27 14.38 -7.91 12.74
C PHE A 27 14.80 -9.37 12.54
N LEU A 28 16.07 -9.63 12.23
CA LEU A 28 16.66 -10.96 12.07
C LEU A 28 15.83 -11.89 11.16
N PRO A 29 15.52 -11.49 9.92
CA PRO A 29 14.78 -12.34 8.99
C PRO A 29 15.62 -13.55 8.57
N GLU A 30 14.98 -14.59 8.02
CA GLU A 30 15.68 -15.75 7.47
C GLU A 30 16.47 -15.41 6.20
N ALA A 31 15.95 -14.48 5.39
CA ALA A 31 16.58 -14.06 4.15
C ALA A 31 16.33 -12.58 3.83
N VAL A 32 17.27 -11.98 3.10
CA VAL A 32 17.15 -10.64 2.53
C VAL A 32 17.51 -10.66 1.05
N VAL A 33 16.84 -9.83 0.28
CA VAL A 33 17.10 -9.65 -1.16
C VAL A 33 17.31 -8.18 -1.48
N ILE A 34 18.38 -7.87 -2.20
CA ILE A 34 18.60 -6.54 -2.75
C ILE A 34 18.46 -6.57 -4.28
N ALA A 35 17.66 -5.65 -4.86
CA ALA A 35 17.46 -5.65 -6.30
C ALA A 35 18.73 -5.28 -7.09
N ASN A 36 19.54 -4.36 -6.57
CA ASN A 36 20.82 -3.99 -7.19
C ASN A 36 21.91 -5.03 -6.87
N GLU A 37 22.27 -5.82 -7.87
CA GLU A 37 23.29 -6.89 -7.76
C GLU A 37 24.66 -6.35 -7.38
N GLU A 38 25.02 -5.12 -7.74
CA GLU A 38 26.30 -4.51 -7.38
C GLU A 38 26.47 -4.34 -5.85
N LYS A 39 25.34 -4.30 -5.12
CA LYS A 39 25.31 -4.16 -3.65
C LYS A 39 25.34 -5.50 -2.91
N TYR A 40 25.35 -6.62 -3.64
CA TYR A 40 25.32 -7.97 -3.03
C TYR A 40 26.47 -8.20 -2.05
N LEU A 41 27.70 -7.93 -2.47
CA LEU A 41 28.89 -8.18 -1.62
C LEU A 41 28.86 -7.31 -0.37
N GLN A 42 28.54 -6.02 -0.49
CA GLN A 42 28.42 -5.11 0.64
C GLN A 42 27.38 -5.63 1.66
N LEU A 43 26.21 -6.05 1.19
CA LEU A 43 25.14 -6.59 2.04
C LEU A 43 25.57 -7.89 2.71
N LYS A 44 26.18 -8.82 1.96
CA LYS A 44 26.61 -10.12 2.44
C LYS A 44 27.71 -10.01 3.51
N GLU A 45 28.69 -9.14 3.31
CA GLU A 45 29.74 -8.87 4.28
C GLU A 45 29.17 -8.26 5.56
N ALA A 46 28.29 -7.28 5.42
CA ALA A 46 27.68 -6.59 6.55
C ALA A 46 26.78 -7.48 7.41
N LEU A 47 26.29 -8.61 6.89
CA LEU A 47 25.43 -9.56 7.61
C LEU A 47 26.13 -10.92 7.85
N SER A 48 27.44 -11.02 7.63
CA SER A 48 28.23 -12.29 7.72
C SER A 48 28.25 -12.91 9.12
N ASP A 49 28.01 -12.12 10.15
CA ASP A 49 27.93 -12.52 11.55
C ASP A 49 26.54 -13.06 11.97
N LEU A 50 25.56 -13.01 11.07
CA LEU A 50 24.17 -13.41 11.32
C LEU A 50 23.77 -14.59 10.43
N PRO A 51 22.85 -15.47 10.88
CA PRO A 51 22.37 -16.61 10.10
C PRO A 51 21.33 -16.19 9.04
N ILE A 52 21.58 -15.08 8.33
CA ILE A 52 20.66 -14.50 7.33
C ILE A 52 21.17 -14.85 5.94
N LYS A 53 20.30 -15.44 5.11
CA LYS A 53 20.61 -15.72 3.71
C LYS A 53 20.49 -14.41 2.90
N VAL A 54 21.49 -14.14 2.07
CA VAL A 54 21.53 -12.90 1.27
C VAL A 54 21.45 -13.26 -0.21
N TYR A 55 20.50 -12.62 -0.91
CA TYR A 55 20.28 -12.78 -2.33
C TYR A 55 20.28 -11.41 -3.03
N ALA A 56 20.45 -11.41 -4.36
CA ALA A 56 20.41 -10.19 -5.15
C ALA A 56 19.76 -10.42 -6.52
N GLY A 57 19.26 -9.32 -7.09
CA GLY A 57 18.69 -9.28 -8.44
C GLY A 57 17.17 -9.43 -8.49
N ALA A 58 16.62 -9.05 -9.63
CA ALA A 58 15.17 -9.06 -9.85
C ALA A 58 14.54 -10.46 -9.83
N ASP A 59 15.28 -11.45 -10.27
CA ASP A 59 14.79 -12.85 -10.26
C ASP A 59 14.78 -13.42 -8.84
N ALA A 60 15.76 -13.06 -7.99
CA ALA A 60 15.74 -13.42 -6.59
C ALA A 60 14.54 -12.82 -5.84
N LEU A 61 14.14 -11.58 -6.19
CA LEU A 61 12.91 -10.97 -5.68
C LEU A 61 11.65 -11.76 -6.05
N CYS A 62 11.60 -12.30 -7.25
CA CYS A 62 10.51 -13.14 -7.69
C CYS A 62 10.49 -14.51 -7.01
N GLN A 63 11.66 -15.10 -6.79
CA GLN A 63 11.79 -16.42 -6.16
C GLN A 63 11.49 -16.40 -4.66
N ILE A 64 11.91 -15.33 -3.94
CA ILE A 64 11.72 -15.27 -2.49
C ILE A 64 10.24 -15.27 -2.10
N VAL A 65 9.37 -14.60 -2.87
CA VAL A 65 7.94 -14.54 -2.58
C VAL A 65 7.21 -15.86 -2.81
N GLU A 66 7.84 -16.82 -3.49
CA GLU A 66 7.32 -18.17 -3.72
C GLU A 66 7.70 -19.14 -2.58
N SER A 67 8.57 -18.72 -1.66
CA SER A 67 9.08 -19.57 -0.58
C SER A 67 7.96 -20.17 0.28
N GLN A 68 8.10 -21.44 0.64
CA GLN A 68 7.08 -22.20 1.36
C GLN A 68 6.64 -21.59 2.70
N PRO A 69 7.56 -21.06 3.55
CA PRO A 69 7.17 -20.53 4.86
C PRO A 69 6.44 -19.19 4.81
N ILE A 70 6.30 -18.59 3.63
CA ILE A 70 5.57 -17.32 3.47
C ILE A 70 4.10 -17.60 3.25
N ASP A 71 3.22 -17.03 4.09
CA ASP A 71 1.76 -17.08 3.93
C ASP A 71 1.21 -15.79 3.30
N ILE A 72 1.80 -14.64 3.64
CA ILE A 72 1.35 -13.31 3.21
C ILE A 72 2.53 -12.53 2.63
N VAL A 73 2.32 -11.92 1.47
CA VAL A 73 3.29 -11.00 0.85
C VAL A 73 2.77 -9.57 0.90
N LEU A 74 3.48 -8.69 1.61
CA LEU A 74 3.24 -7.25 1.54
C LEU A 74 3.87 -6.68 0.26
N ALA A 75 3.06 -6.48 -0.76
CA ALA A 75 3.47 -5.91 -2.04
C ALA A 75 3.56 -4.38 -1.93
N SER A 76 4.71 -3.86 -1.47
CA SER A 76 4.96 -2.42 -1.21
C SER A 76 6.06 -1.80 -2.08
N MET A 77 6.54 -2.52 -3.09
CA MET A 77 7.50 -1.98 -4.05
C MET A 77 6.85 -0.91 -4.91
N VAL A 78 7.49 0.26 -5.02
CA VAL A 78 6.93 1.41 -5.76
C VAL A 78 7.02 1.20 -7.27
N GLY A 79 5.98 1.59 -8.00
CA GLY A 79 5.94 1.57 -9.45
C GLY A 79 5.87 0.18 -10.05
N TYR A 80 6.31 0.04 -11.28
CA TYR A 80 6.20 -1.21 -12.05
C TYR A 80 7.03 -2.38 -11.49
N ALA A 81 8.06 -2.11 -10.69
CA ALA A 81 8.96 -3.14 -10.16
C ALA A 81 8.24 -4.17 -9.26
N GLY A 82 7.11 -3.77 -8.64
CA GLY A 82 6.30 -4.67 -7.81
C GLY A 82 5.44 -5.67 -8.59
N LEU A 83 5.22 -5.48 -9.89
CA LEU A 83 4.28 -6.31 -10.65
C LEU A 83 4.71 -7.77 -10.76
N ARG A 84 5.94 -8.06 -11.21
CA ARG A 84 6.44 -9.45 -11.36
C ARG A 84 6.43 -10.22 -10.04
N PRO A 85 7.02 -9.71 -8.93
CA PRO A 85 6.95 -10.39 -7.65
C PRO A 85 5.52 -10.64 -7.17
N THR A 86 4.59 -9.68 -7.35
CA THR A 86 3.19 -9.86 -6.99
C THR A 86 2.53 -10.98 -7.80
N MET A 87 2.76 -11.04 -9.12
CA MET A 87 2.24 -12.14 -9.96
C MET A 87 2.79 -13.50 -9.53
N ASN A 88 4.07 -13.59 -9.16
CA ASN A 88 4.69 -14.83 -8.71
C ASN A 88 4.13 -15.26 -7.35
N ALA A 89 3.93 -14.33 -6.42
CA ALA A 89 3.31 -14.60 -5.13
C ALA A 89 1.86 -15.12 -5.31
N ILE A 90 1.07 -14.52 -6.19
CA ILE A 90 -0.29 -14.98 -6.53
C ILE A 90 -0.26 -16.43 -7.06
N LYS A 91 0.63 -16.72 -8.03
CA LYS A 91 0.78 -18.07 -8.60
C LYS A 91 1.21 -19.10 -7.56
N ALA A 92 1.99 -18.68 -6.55
CA ALA A 92 2.39 -19.52 -5.43
C ALA A 92 1.30 -19.64 -4.33
N GLY A 93 0.12 -19.05 -4.53
CA GLY A 93 -1.01 -19.12 -3.58
C GLY A 93 -0.83 -18.26 -2.34
N LYS A 94 0.06 -17.27 -2.35
CA LYS A 94 0.33 -16.40 -1.20
C LYS A 94 -0.70 -15.28 -1.12
N THR A 95 -1.30 -15.07 0.05
CA THR A 95 -2.17 -13.89 0.27
C THR A 95 -1.40 -12.61 -0.01
N ILE A 96 -1.98 -11.68 -0.75
CA ILE A 96 -1.35 -10.41 -1.10
C ILE A 96 -1.92 -9.29 -0.23
N ALA A 97 -1.09 -8.67 0.60
CA ALA A 97 -1.36 -7.38 1.22
C ALA A 97 -0.86 -6.29 0.26
N LEU A 98 -1.75 -5.71 -0.54
CA LEU A 98 -1.40 -4.86 -1.68
C LEU A 98 -1.30 -3.39 -1.26
N ALA A 99 -0.08 -2.87 -1.19
CA ALA A 99 0.22 -1.45 -1.01
C ALA A 99 0.69 -0.76 -2.30
N ASN A 100 1.10 -1.54 -3.31
CA ASN A 100 1.54 -1.03 -4.62
C ASN A 100 0.34 -0.90 -5.57
N LYS A 101 -0.27 0.28 -5.59
CA LYS A 101 -1.43 0.57 -6.45
C LYS A 101 -1.11 0.47 -7.94
N GLU A 102 0.13 0.78 -8.33
CA GLU A 102 0.56 0.73 -9.73
C GLU A 102 0.41 -0.67 -10.33
N THR A 103 0.50 -1.71 -9.54
CA THR A 103 0.23 -3.09 -9.96
C THR A 103 -1.16 -3.25 -10.56
N LEU A 104 -2.21 -2.70 -9.93
CA LEU A 104 -3.57 -2.74 -10.46
C LEU A 104 -3.81 -1.69 -11.54
N VAL A 105 -3.17 -0.54 -11.46
CA VAL A 105 -3.29 0.51 -12.49
C VAL A 105 -2.77 0.00 -13.84
N VAL A 106 -1.64 -0.71 -13.85
CA VAL A 106 -1.00 -1.19 -15.07
C VAL A 106 -1.57 -2.52 -15.56
N ALA A 107 -1.94 -3.42 -14.65
CA ALA A 107 -2.26 -4.80 -14.97
C ALA A 107 -3.46 -5.36 -14.17
N GLY A 108 -4.44 -4.53 -13.81
CA GLY A 108 -5.53 -4.92 -12.94
C GLY A 108 -6.34 -6.10 -13.46
N GLU A 109 -6.65 -6.15 -14.76
CA GLU A 109 -7.34 -7.27 -15.38
C GLU A 109 -6.53 -8.58 -15.23
N LEU A 110 -5.23 -8.53 -15.53
CA LEU A 110 -4.34 -9.68 -15.42
C LEU A 110 -4.20 -10.15 -13.96
N ILE A 111 -4.02 -9.22 -13.04
CA ILE A 111 -3.89 -9.54 -11.60
C ILE A 111 -5.16 -10.19 -11.08
N ASN A 112 -6.34 -9.66 -11.41
CA ASN A 112 -7.62 -10.25 -11.00
C ASN A 112 -7.85 -11.62 -11.63
N ALA A 113 -7.50 -11.80 -12.91
CA ALA A 113 -7.57 -13.11 -13.56
C ALA A 113 -6.69 -14.15 -12.86
N LEU A 114 -5.44 -13.78 -12.52
CA LEU A 114 -4.53 -14.64 -11.77
C LEU A 114 -5.05 -14.93 -10.36
N ALA A 115 -5.47 -13.90 -9.63
CA ALA A 115 -5.99 -14.07 -8.27
C ALA A 115 -7.19 -15.01 -8.23
N ASN A 116 -8.11 -14.91 -9.19
CA ASN A 116 -9.24 -15.82 -9.34
C ASN A 116 -8.79 -17.25 -9.71
N GLN A 117 -7.87 -17.39 -10.67
CA GLN A 117 -7.34 -18.68 -11.10
C GLN A 117 -6.68 -19.45 -9.96
N TYR A 118 -5.85 -18.76 -9.18
CA TYR A 118 -5.09 -19.36 -8.07
C TYR A 118 -5.81 -19.25 -6.71
N ARG A 119 -7.02 -18.68 -6.68
CA ARG A 119 -7.83 -18.44 -5.47
C ARG A 119 -7.04 -17.70 -4.38
N THR A 120 -6.26 -16.73 -4.79
CA THR A 120 -5.39 -15.96 -3.91
C THR A 120 -6.10 -14.68 -3.46
N PRO A 121 -6.29 -14.46 -2.15
CA PRO A 121 -6.85 -13.20 -1.65
C PRO A 121 -5.93 -12.01 -1.91
N ILE A 122 -6.53 -10.88 -2.29
CA ILE A 122 -5.84 -9.59 -2.36
C ILE A 122 -6.49 -8.67 -1.31
N LEU A 123 -5.71 -8.29 -0.31
CA LEU A 123 -6.14 -7.42 0.79
C LEU A 123 -5.57 -6.01 0.55
N PRO A 124 -6.39 -4.97 0.50
CA PRO A 124 -5.91 -3.62 0.26
C PRO A 124 -5.17 -3.04 1.47
N VAL A 125 -4.04 -2.41 1.22
CA VAL A 125 -3.22 -1.71 2.22
C VAL A 125 -3.25 -0.20 1.99
N ASP A 126 -3.50 0.26 0.75
CA ASP A 126 -3.73 1.69 0.53
C ASP A 126 -4.87 2.18 1.44
N SER A 127 -4.69 3.31 2.10
CA SER A 127 -5.54 3.75 3.22
C SER A 127 -7.01 3.87 2.84
N GLU A 128 -7.29 4.43 1.68
CA GLU A 128 -8.64 4.62 1.16
C GLU A 128 -9.31 3.29 0.79
N HIS A 129 -8.56 2.39 0.17
CA HIS A 129 -9.06 1.08 -0.23
C HIS A 129 -9.23 0.14 0.96
N SER A 130 -8.32 0.19 1.92
CA SER A 130 -8.49 -0.50 3.21
C SER A 130 -9.74 -0.01 3.93
N ALA A 131 -10.02 1.30 3.88
CA ALA A 131 -11.23 1.87 4.48
C ALA A 131 -12.51 1.36 3.80
N ILE A 132 -12.55 1.33 2.45
CA ILE A 132 -13.66 0.76 1.70
C ILE A 132 -13.85 -0.71 2.08
N PHE A 133 -12.77 -1.50 2.05
CA PHE A 133 -12.80 -2.92 2.39
C PHE A 133 -13.36 -3.19 3.80
N GLN A 134 -13.02 -2.32 4.78
CA GLN A 134 -13.53 -2.41 6.14
C GLN A 134 -15.02 -2.02 6.26
N CYS A 135 -15.56 -1.26 5.32
CA CYS A 135 -16.96 -0.83 5.30
C CYS A 135 -17.87 -1.77 4.50
N LEU A 136 -17.31 -2.55 3.57
CA LEU A 136 -18.09 -3.49 2.75
C LEU A 136 -18.74 -4.57 3.61
N GLU A 137 -19.96 -4.93 3.24
CA GLU A 137 -20.71 -6.07 3.79
C GLU A 137 -20.89 -7.15 2.74
N MET A 138 -20.77 -8.41 3.18
CA MET A 138 -20.99 -9.54 2.28
C MET A 138 -22.43 -9.55 1.77
N ASN A 139 -22.57 -9.72 0.45
CA ASN A 139 -23.87 -9.82 -0.22
C ASN A 139 -24.78 -8.58 -0.12
N THR A 140 -24.22 -7.42 0.24
CA THR A 140 -24.99 -6.17 0.28
C THR A 140 -24.70 -5.35 -0.98
N PRO A 141 -25.73 -4.97 -1.74
CA PRO A 141 -25.54 -4.17 -2.96
C PRO A 141 -24.95 -2.80 -2.65
N VAL A 142 -23.88 -2.46 -3.34
CA VAL A 142 -23.19 -1.18 -3.22
C VAL A 142 -23.68 -0.23 -4.31
N GLU A 143 -24.25 0.90 -3.91
CA GLU A 143 -24.61 1.96 -4.84
C GLU A 143 -23.36 2.67 -5.35
N LYS A 144 -22.48 3.11 -4.42
CA LYS A 144 -21.20 3.72 -4.76
C LYS A 144 -20.17 3.62 -3.64
N VAL A 145 -18.91 3.72 -4.02
CA VAL A 145 -17.78 3.94 -3.12
C VAL A 145 -17.36 5.41 -3.19
N ILE A 146 -16.99 5.98 -2.04
CA ILE A 146 -16.63 7.39 -1.93
C ILE A 146 -15.19 7.46 -1.42
N LEU A 147 -14.28 7.77 -2.33
CA LEU A 147 -12.86 7.97 -2.04
C LEU A 147 -12.65 9.38 -1.49
N THR A 148 -12.06 9.50 -0.32
CA THR A 148 -11.65 10.79 0.21
C THR A 148 -10.27 11.18 -0.31
N ALA A 149 -10.01 12.47 -0.43
CA ALA A 149 -8.73 13.03 -0.84
C ALA A 149 -8.37 14.21 0.06
N SER A 150 -7.09 14.35 0.44
CA SER A 150 -6.63 15.56 1.12
C SER A 150 -6.73 16.83 0.25
N GLY A 151 -6.77 16.64 -1.08
CA GLY A 151 -6.73 17.69 -2.08
C GLY A 151 -5.33 18.22 -2.38
N GLY A 152 -4.31 17.67 -1.73
CA GLY A 152 -2.92 18.07 -1.92
C GLY A 152 -2.59 19.49 -1.43
N PRO A 153 -1.32 19.94 -1.60
CA PRO A 153 -0.87 21.26 -1.14
C PRO A 153 -1.48 22.43 -1.93
N PHE A 154 -1.99 22.19 -3.13
CA PHE A 154 -2.44 23.25 -4.05
C PHE A 154 -3.97 23.38 -4.15
N ARG A 155 -4.73 22.69 -3.29
CA ARG A 155 -6.20 22.64 -3.36
C ARG A 155 -6.91 24.01 -3.33
N THR A 156 -6.25 25.05 -2.83
CA THR A 156 -6.80 26.41 -2.73
C THR A 156 -6.17 27.38 -3.72
N TYR A 157 -5.29 26.90 -4.61
CA TYR A 157 -4.59 27.76 -5.57
C TYR A 157 -5.48 28.10 -6.77
N THR A 158 -5.35 29.34 -7.27
CA THR A 158 -5.93 29.73 -8.56
C THR A 158 -5.14 29.14 -9.72
N MET A 159 -5.70 29.16 -10.93
CA MET A 159 -4.99 28.68 -12.13
C MET A 159 -3.70 29.46 -12.40
N GLU A 160 -3.68 30.77 -12.12
CA GLU A 160 -2.48 31.60 -12.25
C GLU A 160 -1.39 31.20 -11.24
N GLN A 161 -1.79 30.89 -10.00
CA GLN A 161 -0.87 30.40 -8.97
C GLN A 161 -0.30 29.03 -9.32
N LEU A 162 -1.12 28.14 -9.90
CA LEU A 162 -0.68 26.81 -10.32
C LEU A 162 0.39 26.85 -11.41
N GLN A 163 0.40 27.87 -12.28
CA GLN A 163 1.43 28.04 -13.30
C GLN A 163 2.83 28.34 -12.73
N GLN A 164 2.90 28.78 -11.48
CA GLN A 164 4.14 29.23 -10.83
C GLN A 164 4.62 28.26 -9.75
N VAL A 165 3.93 27.12 -9.55
CA VAL A 165 4.31 26.15 -8.52
C VAL A 165 5.64 25.47 -8.84
N THR A 166 6.41 25.22 -7.80
CA THR A 166 7.71 24.57 -7.88
C THR A 166 7.66 23.14 -7.37
N LYS A 167 8.62 22.31 -7.79
CA LYS A 167 8.81 20.96 -7.25
C LYS A 167 8.96 20.97 -5.72
N ALA A 168 9.66 21.96 -5.16
CA ALA A 168 9.86 22.08 -3.72
C ALA A 168 8.55 22.33 -2.96
N GLN A 169 7.61 23.08 -3.55
CA GLN A 169 6.26 23.27 -2.99
C GLN A 169 5.41 22.00 -3.12
N ALA A 170 5.49 21.30 -4.25
CA ALA A 170 4.77 20.05 -4.48
C ALA A 170 5.21 18.92 -3.54
N LEU A 171 6.46 18.93 -3.07
CA LEU A 171 6.98 17.94 -2.10
C LEU A 171 6.55 18.21 -0.64
N LYS A 172 5.78 19.26 -0.37
CA LYS A 172 5.25 19.56 0.97
C LYS A 172 3.80 19.12 1.09
N HIS A 173 3.56 17.88 1.57
CA HIS A 173 2.19 17.42 1.82
C HIS A 173 1.68 17.97 3.16
N PRO A 174 0.40 18.43 3.25
CA PRO A 174 -0.13 19.05 4.46
C PRO A 174 -0.33 18.08 5.64
N ASN A 175 -0.68 16.82 5.38
CA ASN A 175 -1.15 15.87 6.41
C ASN A 175 -0.30 14.60 6.53
N TRP A 176 0.41 14.21 5.46
CA TRP A 176 1.13 12.94 5.39
C TRP A 176 2.63 13.16 5.17
N GLU A 177 3.43 12.40 5.88
CA GLU A 177 4.86 12.27 5.60
C GLU A 177 5.06 11.05 4.68
N MET A 178 5.37 11.31 3.42
CA MET A 178 5.40 10.28 2.35
C MET A 178 6.66 10.37 1.51
N GLY A 179 6.92 9.32 0.72
CA GLY A 179 7.98 9.32 -0.28
C GLY A 179 7.75 10.38 -1.38
N ALA A 180 8.83 10.82 -2.04
CA ALA A 180 8.79 11.93 -3.01
C ALA A 180 7.81 11.67 -4.18
N LYS A 181 7.76 10.45 -4.72
CA LYS A 181 6.87 10.10 -5.85
C LYS A 181 5.41 10.31 -5.49
N ILE A 182 4.93 9.68 -4.43
CA ILE A 182 3.52 9.75 -4.03
C ILE A 182 3.13 11.16 -3.56
N THR A 183 4.08 11.94 -3.03
CA THR A 183 3.83 13.35 -2.64
C THR A 183 3.58 14.22 -3.87
N ILE A 184 4.34 14.03 -4.95
CA ILE A 184 4.11 14.71 -6.25
C ILE A 184 2.78 14.25 -6.87
N ASP A 185 2.50 12.95 -6.85
CA ASP A 185 1.23 12.41 -7.36
C ASP A 185 0.03 13.00 -6.59
N SER A 186 0.14 13.16 -5.27
CA SER A 186 -0.87 13.83 -4.44
C SER A 186 -1.04 15.31 -4.82
N ALA A 187 0.07 16.02 -5.04
CA ALA A 187 0.03 17.44 -5.40
C ALA A 187 -0.69 17.71 -6.73
N SER A 188 -0.62 16.78 -7.67
CA SER A 188 -1.29 16.83 -8.97
C SER A 188 -2.66 16.13 -8.99
N MET A 189 -3.12 15.55 -7.88
CA MET A 189 -4.27 14.65 -7.80
C MET A 189 -4.14 13.34 -8.62
N MET A 190 -2.99 13.08 -9.23
CA MET A 190 -2.75 11.83 -9.98
C MET A 190 -2.81 10.61 -9.06
N ASN A 191 -2.37 10.74 -7.79
CA ASN A 191 -2.54 9.68 -6.81
C ASN A 191 -3.99 9.24 -6.68
N LYS A 192 -4.93 10.20 -6.60
CA LYS A 192 -6.36 9.90 -6.54
C LYS A 192 -6.89 9.30 -7.84
N GLY A 193 -6.36 9.71 -8.99
CA GLY A 193 -6.66 9.06 -10.27
C GLY A 193 -6.24 7.58 -10.29
N PHE A 194 -5.08 7.24 -9.78
CA PHE A 194 -4.65 5.85 -9.62
C PHE A 194 -5.55 5.08 -8.67
N GLU A 195 -5.98 5.68 -7.59
CA GLU A 195 -6.87 5.07 -6.61
C GLU A 195 -8.27 4.79 -7.17
N VAL A 196 -8.79 5.63 -8.06
CA VAL A 196 -10.04 5.34 -8.79
C VAL A 196 -9.89 4.08 -9.63
N ILE A 197 -8.77 3.92 -10.35
CA ILE A 197 -8.49 2.72 -11.15
C ILE A 197 -8.32 1.50 -10.24
N GLU A 198 -7.63 1.64 -9.11
CA GLU A 198 -7.42 0.58 -8.14
C GLU A 198 -8.75 0.11 -7.53
N ALA A 199 -9.63 1.05 -7.13
CA ALA A 199 -10.96 0.73 -6.59
C ALA A 199 -11.81 -0.09 -7.56
N LYS A 200 -11.78 0.26 -8.85
CA LYS A 200 -12.45 -0.51 -9.90
C LYS A 200 -12.02 -1.98 -9.88
N TRP A 201 -10.72 -2.23 -9.78
CA TRP A 201 -10.19 -3.59 -9.85
C TRP A 201 -10.34 -4.36 -8.54
N LEU A 202 -10.18 -3.70 -7.38
CA LEU A 202 -10.30 -4.36 -6.07
C LEU A 202 -11.74 -4.74 -5.74
N PHE A 203 -12.69 -3.85 -6.04
CA PHE A 203 -14.08 -4.01 -5.58
C PHE A 203 -15.05 -4.36 -6.71
N GLY A 204 -14.60 -4.43 -7.96
CA GLY A 204 -15.44 -4.74 -9.10
C GLY A 204 -16.50 -3.68 -9.40
N VAL A 205 -16.35 -2.47 -8.86
CA VAL A 205 -17.26 -1.35 -9.09
C VAL A 205 -17.02 -0.69 -10.44
N ARG A 206 -18.09 -0.19 -11.06
CA ARG A 206 -17.97 0.57 -12.31
C ARG A 206 -17.44 1.99 -12.02
N PRO A 207 -16.77 2.66 -12.98
CA PRO A 207 -16.27 4.02 -12.79
C PRO A 207 -17.33 5.02 -12.30
N GLU A 208 -18.58 4.89 -12.75
CA GLU A 208 -19.70 5.74 -12.37
C GLU A 208 -20.14 5.55 -10.91
N GLN A 209 -19.74 4.45 -10.30
CA GLN A 209 -19.98 4.15 -8.89
C GLN A 209 -18.83 4.64 -7.98
N ILE A 210 -17.82 5.32 -8.52
CA ILE A 210 -16.70 5.83 -7.75
C ILE A 210 -16.80 7.36 -7.69
N GLU A 211 -17.07 7.88 -6.51
CA GLU A 211 -17.10 9.31 -6.23
C GLU A 211 -15.82 9.73 -5.49
N VAL A 212 -15.28 10.91 -5.80
CA VAL A 212 -14.14 11.49 -5.11
C VAL A 212 -14.57 12.74 -4.35
N VAL A 213 -14.29 12.78 -3.05
CA VAL A 213 -14.60 13.91 -2.17
C VAL A 213 -13.34 14.46 -1.52
N VAL A 214 -13.11 15.75 -1.64
CA VAL A 214 -11.99 16.41 -0.96
C VAL A 214 -12.33 16.61 0.52
N HIS A 215 -11.59 15.93 1.39
CA HIS A 215 -11.70 15.97 2.85
C HIS A 215 -10.34 16.36 3.46
N PRO A 216 -10.06 17.67 3.63
CA PRO A 216 -8.73 18.14 4.02
C PRO A 216 -8.23 17.65 5.36
N GLN A 217 -9.14 17.32 6.28
CA GLN A 217 -8.80 16.84 7.62
C GLN A 217 -8.26 15.41 7.62
N SER A 218 -8.57 14.63 6.56
CA SER A 218 -8.11 13.23 6.39
C SER A 218 -8.42 12.33 7.59
N VAL A 219 -9.52 12.56 8.30
CA VAL A 219 -10.00 11.73 9.41
C VAL A 219 -10.87 10.59 8.89
N ILE A 220 -11.74 10.90 7.91
CA ILE A 220 -12.50 9.88 7.15
C ILE A 220 -11.62 9.44 6.00
N HIS A 221 -11.27 8.16 5.97
CA HIS A 221 -10.38 7.63 4.93
C HIS A 221 -11.12 7.20 3.68
N SER A 222 -12.34 6.70 3.77
CA SER A 222 -13.29 6.48 2.66
C SER A 222 -14.65 6.03 3.21
N MET A 223 -15.65 5.91 2.32
CA MET A 223 -17.01 5.54 2.67
C MET A 223 -17.59 4.60 1.61
N VAL A 224 -18.60 3.85 2.00
CA VAL A 224 -19.42 3.01 1.11
C VAL A 224 -20.88 3.41 1.30
N GLN A 225 -21.57 3.76 0.22
CA GLN A 225 -23.01 3.95 0.20
C GLN A 225 -23.68 2.71 -0.39
N PHE A 226 -24.66 2.19 0.32
CA PHE A 226 -25.45 1.03 -0.10
C PHE A 226 -26.75 1.48 -0.79
N GLU A 227 -27.39 0.57 -1.55
CA GLU A 227 -28.61 0.88 -2.30
C GLU A 227 -29.81 1.28 -1.42
N ASP A 228 -29.81 0.92 -0.14
CA ASP A 228 -30.81 1.37 0.83
C ASP A 228 -30.60 2.81 1.34
N GLY A 229 -29.55 3.48 0.86
CA GLY A 229 -29.16 4.82 1.25
C GLY A 229 -28.28 4.90 2.49
N ALA A 230 -27.98 3.78 3.16
CA ALA A 230 -27.06 3.78 4.29
C ALA A 230 -25.62 4.07 3.83
N VAL A 231 -24.86 4.81 4.66
CA VAL A 231 -23.47 5.12 4.41
C VAL A 231 -22.62 4.63 5.58
N LYS A 232 -21.60 3.81 5.27
CA LYS A 232 -20.57 3.43 6.25
C LYS A 232 -19.26 4.15 5.93
N ALA A 233 -18.59 4.63 6.98
CA ALA A 233 -17.31 5.32 6.89
C ALA A 233 -16.29 4.71 7.84
N GLN A 234 -15.06 4.58 7.38
CA GLN A 234 -13.94 4.23 8.24
C GLN A 234 -13.19 5.50 8.64
N LEU A 235 -13.00 5.67 9.94
CA LEU A 235 -12.29 6.80 10.52
C LEU A 235 -11.02 6.31 11.19
N GLY A 236 -9.95 7.10 11.07
CA GLY A 236 -8.66 6.77 11.68
C GLY A 236 -7.68 7.94 11.63
N MET A 237 -6.57 7.78 12.35
CA MET A 237 -5.42 8.68 12.17
C MET A 237 -4.79 8.44 10.79
N PRO A 238 -4.16 9.45 10.18
CA PRO A 238 -3.39 9.30 8.93
C PRO A 238 -2.09 8.53 9.20
N ASP A 239 -2.22 7.22 9.44
CA ASP A 239 -1.14 6.33 9.82
C ASP A 239 -1.27 4.98 9.09
N MET A 240 -0.27 4.65 8.27
CA MET A 240 -0.27 3.41 7.49
C MET A 240 -0.16 2.13 8.33
N ARG A 241 0.21 2.23 9.61
CA ARG A 241 0.23 1.07 10.50
C ARG A 241 -1.15 0.42 10.65
N LEU A 242 -2.22 1.22 10.62
CA LEU A 242 -3.58 0.72 10.73
C LEU A 242 -3.97 -0.21 9.55
N PRO A 243 -3.92 0.23 8.29
CA PRO A 243 -4.28 -0.64 7.16
C PRO A 243 -3.30 -1.81 6.97
N ILE A 244 -2.01 -1.63 7.24
CA ILE A 244 -1.03 -2.72 7.20
C ILE A 244 -1.40 -3.78 8.23
N GLN A 245 -1.59 -3.40 9.49
CA GLN A 245 -1.95 -4.33 10.56
C GLN A 245 -3.26 -5.06 10.24
N TYR A 246 -4.28 -4.34 9.75
CA TYR A 246 -5.55 -4.95 9.39
C TYR A 246 -5.40 -5.99 8.27
N ALA A 247 -4.62 -5.72 7.23
CA ALA A 247 -4.34 -6.69 6.18
C ALA A 247 -3.64 -7.96 6.70
N PHE A 248 -2.77 -7.82 7.71
CA PHE A 248 -2.10 -8.97 8.32
C PHE A 248 -2.93 -9.76 9.31
N SER A 249 -3.88 -9.12 9.98
CA SER A 249 -4.71 -9.77 11.00
C SER A 249 -6.08 -10.21 10.46
N TYR A 250 -6.44 -9.81 9.24
CA TYR A 250 -7.76 -10.11 8.66
C TYR A 250 -8.10 -11.61 8.70
N PRO A 251 -9.31 -11.99 9.14
CA PRO A 251 -10.47 -11.12 9.42
C PRO A 251 -10.52 -10.51 10.84
N GLU A 252 -9.55 -10.77 11.67
CA GLU A 252 -9.53 -10.31 13.05
C GLU A 252 -9.07 -8.85 13.18
N ARG A 253 -9.41 -8.23 14.33
CA ARG A 253 -8.91 -6.92 14.72
C ARG A 253 -8.03 -7.03 15.96
N VAL A 254 -6.77 -6.63 15.81
CA VAL A 254 -5.77 -6.69 16.86
C VAL A 254 -5.69 -5.35 17.58
N LYS A 255 -5.56 -5.40 18.92
CA LYS A 255 -5.41 -4.19 19.75
C LYS A 255 -4.14 -3.42 19.37
N THR A 256 -4.27 -2.10 19.19
CA THR A 256 -3.16 -1.19 18.91
C THR A 256 -2.98 -0.18 20.03
N SER A 257 -1.80 0.44 20.10
CA SER A 257 -1.50 1.54 21.01
C SER A 257 -1.88 2.93 20.46
N PHE A 258 -2.35 3.00 19.20
CA PHE A 258 -2.75 4.24 18.55
C PHE A 258 -4.25 4.21 18.24
N CYS A 259 -4.94 5.31 18.54
CA CYS A 259 -6.38 5.45 18.35
C CYS A 259 -6.73 6.91 18.07
N LEU A 260 -7.67 7.14 17.16
CA LEU A 260 -8.18 8.47 16.84
C LEU A 260 -8.73 9.20 18.08
N LEU A 261 -9.51 8.50 18.91
CA LEU A 261 -10.16 9.09 20.08
C LEU A 261 -9.19 9.49 21.20
N TYR A 262 -7.97 8.95 21.22
CA TYR A 262 -6.95 9.34 22.20
C TYR A 262 -6.28 10.67 21.87
N THR A 263 -6.39 11.12 20.64
CA THR A 263 -5.74 12.34 20.14
C THR A 263 -6.72 13.46 19.83
N SER A 264 -8.01 13.15 19.76
CA SER A 264 -9.05 14.16 19.57
C SER A 264 -9.41 14.80 20.91
N PRO A 265 -9.52 16.14 20.99
CA PRO A 265 -10.07 16.78 22.17
C PRO A 265 -11.50 16.27 22.38
N SER A 266 -11.83 15.95 23.62
CA SER A 266 -13.22 15.65 23.99
C SER A 266 -14.09 16.85 23.63
N PRO A 267 -15.30 16.65 23.07
CA PRO A 267 -16.22 17.75 22.84
C PRO A 267 -16.62 18.46 24.12
#